data_a93b5efb0ac3066ec332bcd05bedead3
#
_entry.id   a93b5efb0ac3066ec332bcd05bedead3
#
_cell.length_a   1.000
_cell.length_b   1.000
_cell.length_c   1.000
_cell.angle_alpha   90.00
_cell.angle_beta   90.00
_cell.angle_gamma   90.00
#
_symmetry.space_group_name_H-M   'P 1'
#
loop_
_entity.id
_entity.type
_entity.pdbx_description
1 polymer ?
#
loop_
_entity_poly.entity_id
_entity_poly.type
_entity_poly.pdbx_seq_one_letter_code
_entity_poly.pdbx_strand_id
1 'polypeptide(L)'
;MGSWRGLRHGGSLPYESSSFIAMTLATIIGDMSDYTHLNLKDADDQAPNFGLSPMLEFRMARVPLGLEHSGLSYCRVGPGFRLPFGHKHKNQEEVYVLVGGQARMKIEDEVRELKQWDAIRVHKDTMRSLEAGEQGAEFLIVGAPNTGPGDAEMVQGWWSD
;
A
#
# COMPACT_ATOMS: atom_id res chain seq x y z
N MET A 1 69.98 -11.08 48.54
CA MET A 1 70.17 -11.92 47.33
C MET A 1 68.81 -12.55 46.99
N GLY A 2 68.18 -12.14 45.91
CA GLY A 2 66.86 -12.69 45.54
C GLY A 2 66.20 -11.81 44.48
N SER A 3 66.50 -12.17 43.25
CA SER A 3 66.01 -11.53 42.00
C SER A 3 64.54 -11.77 41.81
N TRP A 4 63.74 -10.73 41.60
CA TRP A 4 62.37 -10.82 41.11
C TRP A 4 62.34 -10.39 39.65
N ARG A 5 62.02 -11.34 38.77
CA ARG A 5 61.76 -11.10 37.34
C ARG A 5 60.26 -10.78 37.17
N GLY A 6 59.97 -9.63 36.63
CA GLY A 6 58.64 -9.22 36.27
C GLY A 6 58.14 -9.90 34.99
N LEU A 7 56.99 -10.47 35.02
CA LEU A 7 56.23 -11.00 33.87
C LEU A 7 55.38 -9.85 33.32
N ARG A 8 55.65 -9.47 32.06
CA ARG A 8 54.75 -8.62 31.30
C ARG A 8 53.72 -9.47 30.61
N HIS A 9 52.47 -9.35 30.95
CA HIS A 9 51.39 -9.85 30.17
C HIS A 9 50.81 -8.69 29.35
N GLY A 10 51.14 -8.66 28.06
CA GLY A 10 50.45 -7.89 27.06
C GLY A 10 49.19 -8.60 26.62
N GLY A 11 48.04 -8.21 27.16
CA GLY A 11 46.75 -8.62 26.67
C GLY A 11 46.26 -7.59 25.69
N SER A 12 46.32 -7.87 24.39
CA SER A 12 45.60 -7.12 23.37
C SER A 12 44.10 -7.45 23.50
N LEU A 13 43.31 -6.43 23.79
CA LEU A 13 41.84 -6.52 23.73
C LEU A 13 41.41 -6.73 22.28
N PRO A 14 40.45 -7.61 22.01
CA PRO A 14 39.97 -7.82 20.65
C PRO A 14 39.15 -6.61 20.18
N TYR A 15 39.52 -6.13 19.00
CA TYR A 15 38.83 -5.08 18.22
C TYR A 15 37.55 -5.68 17.59
N GLU A 16 36.48 -5.81 18.38
CA GLU A 16 35.15 -6.25 17.90
C GLU A 16 33.96 -5.42 18.40
N SER A 17 34.16 -4.16 18.80
CA SER A 17 33.04 -3.36 19.31
C SER A 17 32.49 -2.31 18.34
N SER A 18 33.15 -2.08 17.18
CA SER A 18 32.74 -0.99 16.29
C SER A 18 31.59 -1.33 15.36
N SER A 19 31.40 -2.60 14.98
CA SER A 19 30.33 -3.02 14.06
C SER A 19 28.96 -3.14 14.76
N PHE A 20 28.93 -3.56 16.01
CA PHE A 20 27.68 -3.65 16.79
C PHE A 20 27.12 -2.27 17.15
N ILE A 21 27.99 -1.31 17.47
CA ILE A 21 27.57 0.07 17.77
C ILE A 21 27.05 0.76 16.50
N ALA A 22 27.65 0.52 15.36
CA ALA A 22 27.18 1.06 14.07
C ALA A 22 25.81 0.51 13.65
N MET A 23 25.56 -0.80 13.86
CA MET A 23 24.23 -1.39 13.60
C MET A 23 23.15 -0.91 14.58
N THR A 24 23.48 -0.69 15.84
CA THR A 24 22.53 -0.21 16.86
C THR A 24 22.18 1.26 16.63
N LEU A 25 23.12 2.09 16.18
CA LEU A 25 22.87 3.50 15.83
C LEU A 25 22.04 3.63 14.54
N ALA A 26 22.24 2.77 13.55
CA ALA A 26 21.43 2.77 12.32
C ALA A 26 19.97 2.34 12.56
N THR A 27 19.71 1.59 13.63
CA THR A 27 18.34 1.18 14.02
C THR A 27 17.61 2.24 14.86
N ILE A 28 18.36 3.18 15.48
CA ILE A 28 17.82 4.25 16.34
C ILE A 28 17.65 5.57 15.55
N ILE A 29 18.48 5.80 14.52
CA ILE A 29 18.30 6.92 13.60
C ILE A 29 17.43 6.36 12.46
N GLY A 30 16.09 6.48 12.62
CA GLY A 30 15.18 6.23 11.49
C GLY A 30 15.70 6.97 10.26
N ASP A 31 15.56 6.37 9.10
CA ASP A 31 15.95 6.98 7.82
C ASP A 31 15.48 8.44 7.78
N MET A 32 16.42 9.38 7.93
CA MET A 32 16.18 10.82 7.90
C MET A 32 16.15 11.35 6.46
N SER A 33 15.82 10.50 5.49
CA SER A 33 15.61 10.96 4.12
C SER A 33 14.29 11.73 4.03
N ASP A 34 14.30 12.88 3.37
CA ASP A 34 13.10 13.68 3.11
C ASP A 34 12.19 13.03 2.04
N TYR A 35 12.51 11.83 1.60
CA TYR A 35 11.73 11.08 0.61
C TYR A 35 11.73 9.59 0.90
N THR A 36 10.69 8.91 0.44
CA THR A 36 10.58 7.45 0.40
C THR A 36 10.35 6.99 -1.04
N HIS A 37 11.03 5.92 -1.45
CA HIS A 37 10.87 5.33 -2.78
C HIS A 37 10.35 3.90 -2.66
N LEU A 38 9.29 3.60 -3.42
CA LEU A 38 8.67 2.27 -3.47
C LEU A 38 8.18 2.00 -4.90
N ASN A 39 8.45 0.81 -5.43
CA ASN A 39 7.67 0.29 -6.54
C ASN A 39 6.34 -0.22 -5.99
N LEU A 40 5.21 0.29 -6.48
CA LEU A 40 3.88 -0.07 -5.97
C LEU A 40 3.59 -1.57 -6.06
N LYS A 41 4.21 -2.28 -7.01
CA LYS A 41 4.07 -3.73 -7.16
C LYS A 41 4.87 -4.53 -6.13
N ASP A 42 5.74 -3.88 -5.36
CA ASP A 42 6.47 -4.49 -4.24
C ASP A 42 5.74 -4.35 -2.90
N ALA A 43 4.69 -3.52 -2.83
CA ALA A 43 3.83 -3.44 -1.65
C ALA A 43 3.02 -4.73 -1.48
N ASP A 44 2.67 -5.09 -0.24
CA ASP A 44 1.92 -6.31 0.07
C ASP A 44 0.54 -6.31 -0.59
N ASP A 45 0.22 -7.40 -1.30
CA ASP A 45 -1.12 -7.61 -1.87
C ASP A 45 -2.11 -8.01 -0.77
N GLN A 46 -3.17 -7.22 -0.63
CA GLN A 46 -4.23 -7.45 0.37
C GLN A 46 -5.36 -8.34 -0.15
N ALA A 47 -5.49 -8.56 -1.46
CA ALA A 47 -6.58 -9.32 -2.04
C ALA A 47 -6.68 -10.78 -1.54
N PRO A 48 -5.58 -11.51 -1.27
CA PRO A 48 -5.64 -12.85 -0.68
C PRO A 48 -6.34 -12.87 0.69
N ASN A 49 -6.20 -11.83 1.50
CA ASN A 49 -6.80 -11.73 2.83
C ASN A 49 -8.34 -11.67 2.79
N PHE A 50 -8.90 -11.33 1.64
CA PHE A 50 -10.35 -11.23 1.40
C PHE A 50 -10.89 -12.34 0.48
N GLY A 51 -10.03 -13.31 0.09
CA GLY A 51 -10.41 -14.40 -0.82
C GLY A 51 -10.69 -13.95 -2.26
N LEU A 52 -10.13 -12.82 -2.69
CA LEU A 52 -10.39 -12.21 -4.01
C LEU A 52 -9.28 -12.49 -5.03
N SER A 53 -8.16 -13.07 -4.60
CA SER A 53 -7.09 -13.51 -5.50
C SER A 53 -7.51 -14.78 -6.27
N PRO A 54 -7.13 -14.98 -7.55
CA PRO A 54 -6.23 -14.12 -8.33
C PRO A 54 -6.95 -13.01 -9.13
N MET A 55 -8.27 -12.87 -9.00
CA MET A 55 -9.07 -11.93 -9.80
C MET A 55 -8.92 -10.48 -9.37
N LEU A 56 -8.48 -10.24 -8.14
CA LEU A 56 -8.10 -8.93 -7.65
C LEU A 56 -6.65 -8.95 -7.17
N GLU A 57 -5.93 -7.85 -7.40
CA GLU A 57 -4.69 -7.49 -6.73
C GLU A 57 -4.88 -6.08 -6.17
N PHE A 58 -4.64 -5.90 -4.87
CA PHE A 58 -4.85 -4.62 -4.19
C PHE A 58 -3.69 -4.32 -3.25
N ARG A 59 -2.85 -3.37 -3.62
CA ARG A 59 -1.61 -3.01 -2.92
C ARG A 59 -1.70 -1.62 -2.35
N MET A 60 -1.63 -1.53 -1.03
CA MET A 60 -1.75 -0.28 -0.29
C MET A 60 -0.36 0.28 0.02
N ALA A 61 -0.02 1.42 -0.58
CA ALA A 61 1.30 2.03 -0.44
C ALA A 61 1.40 3.08 0.67
N ARG A 62 0.32 3.39 1.39
CA ARG A 62 0.32 4.43 2.43
C ARG A 62 1.39 4.22 3.48
N VAL A 63 1.41 3.05 4.10
CA VAL A 63 2.35 2.74 5.19
C VAL A 63 3.78 2.64 4.69
N PRO A 64 4.08 1.85 3.65
CA PRO A 64 5.46 1.72 3.18
C PRO A 64 6.04 3.01 2.57
N LEU A 65 5.20 3.95 2.10
CA LEU A 65 5.64 5.28 1.66
C LEU A 65 5.68 6.32 2.78
N GLY A 66 5.14 6.02 3.96
CA GLY A 66 5.06 6.99 5.06
C GLY A 66 4.10 8.15 4.79
N LEU A 67 3.01 7.94 4.02
CA LEU A 67 2.04 8.99 3.71
C LEU A 67 1.20 9.33 4.95
N GLU A 68 1.21 10.60 5.35
CA GLU A 68 0.51 11.08 6.55
C GLU A 68 -0.98 11.38 6.28
N HIS A 69 -1.27 12.07 5.17
CA HIS A 69 -2.59 12.66 4.93
C HIS A 69 -3.39 11.97 3.83
N SER A 70 -2.72 11.24 2.95
CA SER A 70 -3.35 10.57 1.80
C SER A 70 -3.09 9.07 1.79
N GLY A 71 -3.89 8.34 1.02
CA GLY A 71 -3.63 6.97 0.62
C GLY A 71 -3.26 6.91 -0.85
N LEU A 72 -2.39 5.98 -1.20
CA LEU A 72 -2.10 5.60 -2.58
C LEU A 72 -2.18 4.08 -2.66
N SER A 73 -2.94 3.58 -3.63
CA SER A 73 -3.07 2.15 -3.88
C SER A 73 -2.92 1.83 -5.36
N TYR A 74 -2.35 0.68 -5.65
CA TYR A 74 -2.43 0.02 -6.94
C TYR A 74 -3.50 -1.06 -6.88
N CYS A 75 -4.40 -1.10 -7.87
CA CYS A 75 -5.46 -2.08 -7.97
C CYS A 75 -5.50 -2.66 -9.37
N ARG A 76 -5.40 -3.99 -9.49
CA ARG A 76 -5.62 -4.72 -10.75
C ARG A 76 -6.85 -5.60 -10.60
N VAL A 77 -7.79 -5.43 -11.51
CA VAL A 77 -9.02 -6.22 -11.61
C VAL A 77 -8.89 -7.14 -12.80
N GLY A 78 -9.06 -8.44 -12.58
CA GLY A 78 -8.93 -9.47 -13.62
C GLY A 78 -9.96 -9.35 -14.72
N PRO A 79 -9.74 -9.98 -15.91
CA PRO A 79 -10.63 -9.91 -17.06
C PRO A 79 -12.07 -10.26 -16.70
N GLY A 80 -13.01 -9.38 -17.05
CA GLY A 80 -14.45 -9.55 -16.82
C GLY A 80 -14.88 -9.65 -15.36
N PHE A 81 -13.95 -9.42 -14.40
CA PHE A 81 -14.27 -9.54 -12.98
C PHE A 81 -14.97 -8.30 -12.47
N ARG A 82 -16.10 -8.50 -11.79
CA ARG A 82 -16.82 -7.48 -11.05
C ARG A 82 -16.53 -7.68 -9.56
N LEU A 83 -16.18 -6.60 -8.86
CA LEU A 83 -16.03 -6.66 -7.42
C LEU A 83 -17.34 -7.12 -6.76
N PRO A 84 -17.29 -8.09 -5.82
CA PRO A 84 -18.51 -8.65 -5.21
C PRO A 84 -19.17 -7.70 -4.21
N PHE A 85 -18.64 -6.49 -4.05
CA PHE A 85 -19.15 -5.48 -3.12
C PHE A 85 -19.08 -4.08 -3.72
N GLY A 86 -19.96 -3.22 -3.25
CA GLY A 86 -19.79 -1.77 -3.32
C GLY A 86 -19.26 -1.24 -1.99
N HIS A 87 -18.68 -0.05 -2.00
CA HIS A 87 -18.23 0.61 -0.78
C HIS A 87 -18.35 2.13 -0.88
N LYS A 88 -18.35 2.76 0.27
CA LYS A 88 -18.21 4.20 0.49
C LYS A 88 -17.27 4.43 1.65
N HIS A 89 -16.89 5.67 1.90
CA HIS A 89 -16.02 6.04 3.01
C HIS A 89 -16.72 6.98 3.99
N LYS A 90 -16.21 7.04 5.21
CA LYS A 90 -16.69 8.00 6.22
C LYS A 90 -16.03 9.37 6.04
N ASN A 91 -14.76 9.38 5.67
CA ASN A 91 -13.93 10.59 5.68
C ASN A 91 -13.27 10.90 4.34
N GLN A 92 -12.69 9.90 3.65
CA GLN A 92 -11.88 10.15 2.47
C GLN A 92 -12.71 10.18 1.18
N GLU A 93 -12.47 11.17 0.34
CA GLU A 93 -12.79 11.09 -1.08
C GLU A 93 -11.69 10.31 -1.82
N GLU A 94 -12.03 9.74 -2.95
CA GLU A 94 -11.06 9.00 -3.76
C GLU A 94 -11.05 9.45 -5.21
N VAL A 95 -9.87 9.43 -5.82
CA VAL A 95 -9.69 9.57 -7.26
C VAL A 95 -9.17 8.25 -7.80
N TYR A 96 -9.89 7.70 -8.75
CA TYR A 96 -9.52 6.50 -9.52
C TYR A 96 -8.97 6.93 -10.85
N VAL A 97 -7.76 6.50 -11.19
CA VAL A 97 -7.15 6.72 -12.50
C VAL A 97 -6.97 5.37 -13.17
N LEU A 98 -7.65 5.13 -14.29
CA LEU A 98 -7.49 3.91 -15.06
C LEU A 98 -6.19 4.00 -15.88
N VAL A 99 -5.17 3.26 -15.49
CA VAL A 99 -3.83 3.30 -16.13
C VAL A 99 -3.62 2.20 -17.17
N GLY A 100 -4.48 1.18 -17.18
CA GLY A 100 -4.43 0.08 -18.15
C GLY A 100 -5.77 -0.64 -18.30
N GLY A 101 -6.05 -1.14 -19.50
CA GLY A 101 -7.26 -1.88 -19.81
C GLY A 101 -8.51 -1.02 -19.98
N GLN A 102 -9.66 -1.60 -19.65
CA GLN A 102 -10.99 -0.98 -19.71
C GLN A 102 -11.79 -1.39 -18.48
N ALA A 103 -12.66 -0.51 -18.01
CA ALA A 103 -13.50 -0.80 -16.85
C ALA A 103 -14.85 -0.11 -16.94
N ARG A 104 -15.78 -0.60 -16.13
CA ARG A 104 -17.01 0.11 -15.77
C ARG A 104 -16.96 0.41 -14.26
N MET A 105 -17.43 1.58 -13.89
CA MET A 105 -17.64 1.93 -12.50
C MET A 105 -19.11 2.21 -12.27
N LYS A 106 -19.73 1.46 -11.36
CA LYS A 106 -21.06 1.80 -10.85
C LYS A 106 -20.89 2.80 -9.71
N ILE A 107 -21.60 3.91 -9.81
CA ILE A 107 -21.61 5.02 -8.84
C ILE A 107 -23.07 5.32 -8.55
N GLU A 108 -23.53 4.96 -7.36
CA GLU A 108 -24.95 4.93 -7.02
C GLU A 108 -25.76 4.17 -8.09
N ASP A 109 -26.70 4.81 -8.75
CA ASP A 109 -27.55 4.22 -9.79
C ASP A 109 -26.96 4.34 -11.21
N GLU A 110 -25.82 5.01 -11.37
CA GLU A 110 -25.19 5.21 -12.67
C GLU A 110 -24.03 4.24 -12.90
N VAL A 111 -23.91 3.76 -14.16
CA VAL A 111 -22.74 3.02 -14.63
C VAL A 111 -21.98 3.86 -15.65
N ARG A 112 -20.69 4.07 -15.38
CA ARG A 112 -19.77 4.82 -16.26
C ARG A 112 -18.77 3.89 -16.90
N GLU A 113 -18.65 3.95 -18.21
CA GLU A 113 -17.56 3.33 -18.96
C GLU A 113 -16.30 4.18 -18.80
N LEU A 114 -15.17 3.52 -18.47
CA LEU A 114 -13.87 4.18 -18.29
C LEU A 114 -12.90 3.67 -19.35
N LYS A 115 -12.12 4.61 -19.88
CA LYS A 115 -11.01 4.37 -20.82
C LYS A 115 -9.70 4.67 -20.14
N GLN A 116 -8.62 4.10 -20.64
CA GLN A 116 -7.27 4.40 -20.14
C GLN A 116 -7.03 5.90 -20.07
N TRP A 117 -6.51 6.35 -18.94
CA TRP A 117 -6.27 7.74 -18.50
C TRP A 117 -7.51 8.52 -18.09
N ASP A 118 -8.69 7.93 -18.09
CA ASP A 118 -9.81 8.55 -17.40
C ASP A 118 -9.53 8.61 -15.90
N ALA A 119 -9.85 9.75 -15.32
CA ALA A 119 -9.82 9.97 -13.88
C ALA A 119 -11.21 10.29 -13.37
N ILE A 120 -11.64 9.62 -12.32
CA ILE A 120 -12.94 9.87 -11.70
C ILE A 120 -12.77 10.10 -10.20
N ARG A 121 -13.26 11.25 -9.73
CA ARG A 121 -13.34 11.55 -8.30
C ARG A 121 -14.67 11.07 -7.76
N VAL A 122 -14.65 10.33 -6.66
CA VAL A 122 -15.83 9.86 -5.95
C VAL A 122 -15.84 10.49 -4.55
N HIS A 123 -16.96 11.15 -4.21
CA HIS A 123 -17.14 11.72 -2.88
C HIS A 123 -17.20 10.61 -1.82
N LYS A 124 -16.82 10.92 -0.59
CA LYS A 124 -16.76 9.95 0.51
C LYS A 124 -18.08 9.19 0.73
N ASP A 125 -19.22 9.86 0.70
CA ASP A 125 -20.52 9.28 0.99
C ASP A 125 -21.13 8.50 -0.19
N THR A 126 -20.48 8.51 -1.37
CA THR A 126 -21.00 7.94 -2.62
C THR A 126 -20.59 6.48 -2.74
N MET A 127 -21.57 5.58 -2.90
CA MET A 127 -21.32 4.16 -3.16
C MET A 127 -20.73 3.94 -4.54
N ARG A 128 -19.70 3.08 -4.61
CA ARG A 128 -19.07 2.70 -5.88
C ARG A 128 -18.59 1.27 -5.87
N SER A 129 -18.50 0.71 -7.07
CA SER A 129 -17.91 -0.59 -7.36
C SER A 129 -17.30 -0.60 -8.76
N LEU A 130 -16.41 -1.56 -9.01
CA LEU A 130 -15.67 -1.70 -10.27
C LEU A 130 -15.97 -3.03 -10.94
N GLU A 131 -15.99 -3.01 -12.27
CA GLU A 131 -15.95 -4.18 -13.13
C GLU A 131 -14.92 -3.94 -14.24
N ALA A 132 -14.02 -4.90 -14.44
CA ALA A 132 -13.05 -4.83 -15.54
C ALA A 132 -13.64 -5.31 -16.85
N GLY A 133 -13.17 -4.75 -17.96
CA GLY A 133 -13.44 -5.25 -19.30
C GLY A 133 -12.74 -6.59 -19.58
N GLU A 134 -12.87 -7.10 -20.80
CA GLU A 134 -12.36 -8.41 -21.22
C GLU A 134 -10.82 -8.55 -21.09
N GLN A 135 -10.09 -7.46 -21.08
CA GLN A 135 -8.62 -7.44 -20.94
C GLN A 135 -8.17 -7.17 -19.50
N GLY A 136 -9.09 -7.04 -18.54
CA GLY A 136 -8.80 -6.58 -17.20
C GLY A 136 -8.69 -5.06 -17.12
N ALA A 137 -8.38 -4.57 -15.93
CA ALA A 137 -8.20 -3.15 -15.67
C ALA A 137 -7.14 -2.93 -14.59
N GLU A 138 -6.35 -1.86 -14.71
CA GLU A 138 -5.37 -1.43 -13.72
C GLU A 138 -5.63 0.01 -13.31
N PHE A 139 -5.65 0.26 -12.01
CA PHE A 139 -5.93 1.57 -11.44
C PHE A 139 -4.82 2.04 -10.50
N LEU A 140 -4.60 3.35 -10.50
CA LEU A 140 -4.05 4.06 -9.35
C LEU A 140 -5.22 4.71 -8.61
N ILE A 141 -5.25 4.54 -7.27
CA ILE A 141 -6.32 5.08 -6.43
C ILE A 141 -5.67 5.96 -5.37
N VAL A 142 -6.09 7.22 -5.32
CA VAL A 142 -5.63 8.20 -4.32
C VAL A 142 -6.81 8.61 -3.46
N GLY A 143 -6.67 8.44 -2.14
CA GLY A 143 -7.71 8.82 -1.17
C GLY A 143 -7.20 9.84 -0.15
N ALA A 144 -8.02 10.83 0.18
CA ALA A 144 -7.70 11.84 1.19
C ALA A 144 -8.97 12.47 1.80
N PRO A 145 -8.94 12.86 3.11
CA PRO A 145 -7.92 12.54 4.08
C PRO A 145 -7.96 11.06 4.45
N ASN A 146 -6.80 10.41 4.56
CA ASN A 146 -6.76 9.01 4.98
C ASN A 146 -6.65 8.93 6.51
N THR A 147 -7.72 8.47 7.16
CA THR A 147 -7.82 8.38 8.63
C THR A 147 -7.46 6.99 9.17
N GLY A 148 -7.01 6.08 8.31
CA GLY A 148 -6.59 4.74 8.69
C GLY A 148 -7.69 3.67 8.55
N PRO A 149 -7.50 2.51 9.20
CA PRO A 149 -8.42 1.37 9.10
C PRO A 149 -9.85 1.69 9.56
N GLY A 150 -10.85 1.06 8.91
CA GLY A 150 -12.26 1.19 9.29
C GLY A 150 -12.97 2.41 8.70
N ASP A 151 -12.34 3.12 7.77
CA ASP A 151 -12.97 4.23 7.05
C ASP A 151 -13.98 3.74 6.00
N ALA A 152 -13.70 2.61 5.35
CA ALA A 152 -14.60 2.03 4.34
C ALA A 152 -15.80 1.31 4.96
N GLU A 153 -16.98 1.57 4.40
CA GLU A 153 -18.23 0.83 4.64
C GLU A 153 -18.55 0.01 3.40
N MET A 154 -18.61 -1.33 3.54
CA MET A 154 -18.77 -2.26 2.43
C MET A 154 -20.16 -2.90 2.43
N VAL A 155 -20.76 -3.05 1.25
CA VAL A 155 -22.04 -3.73 1.03
C VAL A 155 -21.83 -4.85 0.01
N GLN A 156 -21.97 -6.10 0.47
CA GLN A 156 -21.85 -7.26 -0.40
C GLN A 156 -23.02 -7.34 -1.39
N GLY A 157 -22.73 -7.75 -2.64
CA GLY A 157 -23.74 -7.89 -3.68
C GLY A 157 -24.39 -6.58 -4.14
N TRP A 158 -23.78 -5.43 -3.83
CA TRP A 158 -24.38 -4.13 -4.15
C TRP A 158 -24.55 -3.86 -5.64
N TRP A 159 -23.68 -4.38 -6.47
CA TRP A 159 -23.83 -4.36 -7.92
C TRP A 159 -24.26 -5.74 -8.42
N SER A 160 -25.53 -6.05 -8.28
CA SER A 160 -26.19 -7.18 -8.97
C SER A 160 -26.87 -6.69 -10.25
N ASP A 161 -26.94 -7.53 -11.25
CA ASP A 161 -27.73 -7.30 -12.47
C ASP A 161 -29.20 -7.44 -12.18
#